data_eac8cc6452826da4049969b1e123f0cb
#
_entry.id   eac8cc6452826da4049969b1e123f0cb
#
_cell.length_a   1.000
_cell.length_b   1.000
_cell.length_c   1.000
_cell.angle_alpha   90.00
_cell.angle_beta   90.00
_cell.angle_gamma   90.00
#
_symmetry.space_group_name_H-M   'P 1'
#
loop_
_entity.id
_entity.type
_entity.pdbx_description
1 polymer ?
#
loop_
_entity_poly.entity_id
_entity_poly.type
_entity_poly.pdbx_seq_one_letter_code
_entity_poly.pdbx_strand_id
1 'polypeptide(L)'
;ETTTMSGKAGFLIGAESLNGDANEAVMAEYFFEVDLNTSFTGDDKLNIELETGNHTGAGVGKDKEGLDWGSDNGDTLQVTDLNYTFPLGGWKVAVGDSMDASKTWPNACSMNNMVDNLGDCGAGNSVDLGGDVSFSASKEFGDGWEIGLGMSADSGETSRGIFTKEGDDFYGIALGYESDTYGFTAAYSMKEKTDTSGGSDTKAWDSGDTQTDSTYYGLVAYYSPESAPVTFSGGVELTDIEGTNTDKTQWALGVSTDLGEGTLSANIGTNGAIADN
;
A
#
# COMPACT_ATOMS: atom_id res chain seq x y z
N GLU A 1 -20.94 -8.70 21.31
CA GLU A 1 -20.64 -7.53 20.44
C GLU A 1 -19.83 -6.52 21.22
N THR A 2 -18.69 -6.14 20.71
CA THR A 2 -17.83 -5.12 21.32
C THR A 2 -17.27 -4.24 20.22
N THR A 3 -17.49 -2.93 20.34
CA THR A 3 -16.84 -1.95 19.47
C THR A 3 -15.70 -1.30 20.23
N THR A 4 -14.51 -1.33 19.66
CA THR A 4 -13.34 -0.61 20.17
C THR A 4 -13.02 0.54 19.21
N MET A 5 -12.48 1.61 19.78
CA MET A 5 -12.00 2.76 19.03
C MET A 5 -10.50 2.91 19.28
N SER A 6 -9.75 3.00 18.23
CA SER A 6 -8.34 3.42 18.23
C SER A 6 -8.16 4.59 17.29
N GLY A 7 -7.05 5.29 17.38
CA GLY A 7 -6.79 6.38 16.47
C GLY A 7 -5.42 6.99 16.70
N LYS A 8 -4.99 7.75 15.72
CA LYS A 8 -3.75 8.52 15.76
C LYS A 8 -4.00 9.94 15.27
N ALA A 9 -3.17 10.86 15.73
CA ALA A 9 -3.11 12.22 15.23
C ALA A 9 -1.66 12.65 15.12
N GLY A 10 -1.32 13.31 14.04
CA GLY A 10 0.01 13.85 13.82
C GLY A 10 -0.02 15.33 13.49
N PHE A 11 1.07 16.00 13.83
CA PHE A 11 1.29 17.40 13.49
C PHE A 11 2.69 17.53 12.91
N LEU A 12 2.79 18.13 11.74
CA LEU A 12 4.04 18.41 11.07
C LEU A 12 4.23 19.93 10.95
N ILE A 13 5.42 20.39 11.27
CA ILE A 13 5.85 21.77 10.98
C ILE A 13 7.17 21.66 10.23
N GLY A 14 7.22 22.16 9.02
CA GLY A 14 8.41 22.06 8.19
C GLY A 14 8.42 23.05 7.03
N ALA A 15 9.55 23.09 6.38
CA ALA A 15 9.73 23.85 5.14
C ALA A 15 10.49 22.98 4.15
N GLU A 16 10.15 23.08 2.88
CA GLU A 16 10.83 22.43 1.78
C GLU A 16 11.50 23.49 0.93
N SER A 17 12.74 23.25 0.53
CA SER A 17 13.48 24.10 -0.39
C SER A 17 13.79 23.32 -1.66
N LEU A 18 13.06 23.62 -2.71
CA LEU A 18 13.24 22.99 -4.02
C LEU A 18 14.05 23.92 -4.93
N ASN A 19 15.03 23.39 -5.64
CA ASN A 19 15.80 24.13 -6.64
C ASN A 19 14.88 24.67 -7.72
N GLY A 20 14.60 25.97 -7.67
CA GLY A 20 13.82 26.70 -8.68
C GLY A 20 12.39 27.01 -8.27
N ASP A 21 11.95 26.66 -7.10
CA ASP A 21 10.64 27.03 -6.57
C ASP A 21 10.74 28.17 -5.55
N ALA A 22 9.77 29.09 -5.59
CA ALA A 22 9.83 30.34 -4.84
C ALA A 22 9.18 30.27 -3.45
N ASN A 23 8.68 29.10 -3.03
CA ASN A 23 7.94 28.95 -1.78
C ASN A 23 8.79 28.29 -0.69
N GLU A 24 9.64 29.09 -0.04
CA GLU A 24 10.35 28.68 1.18
C GLU A 24 9.51 28.98 2.43
N ALA A 25 8.21 28.66 2.42
CA ALA A 25 7.33 28.91 3.55
C ALA A 25 7.41 27.78 4.58
N VAL A 26 7.38 28.12 5.86
CA VAL A 26 7.15 27.13 6.91
C VAL A 26 5.67 26.78 6.91
N MET A 27 5.36 25.53 6.69
CA MET A 27 4.00 24.99 6.68
C MET A 27 3.72 24.25 7.98
N ALA A 28 2.46 24.22 8.37
CA ALA A 28 1.97 23.46 9.52
C ALA A 28 0.80 22.58 9.05
N GLU A 29 0.95 21.30 9.21
CA GLU A 29 0.01 20.30 8.73
C GLU A 29 -0.40 19.36 9.85
N TYR A 30 -1.55 18.74 9.70
CA TYR A 30 -2.04 17.73 10.63
C TYR A 30 -2.79 16.63 9.90
N PHE A 31 -2.89 15.50 10.56
CA PHE A 31 -3.86 14.47 10.24
C PHE A 31 -4.48 13.90 11.52
N PHE A 32 -5.63 13.31 11.35
CA PHE A 32 -6.37 12.61 12.39
C PHE A 32 -7.05 11.41 11.75
N GLU A 33 -6.87 10.24 12.36
CA GLU A 33 -7.43 8.96 11.91
C GLU A 33 -8.07 8.25 13.10
N VAL A 34 -9.22 7.65 12.88
CA VAL A 34 -9.94 6.84 13.86
C VAL A 34 -10.43 5.54 13.22
N ASP A 35 -10.05 4.45 13.83
CA ASP A 35 -10.58 3.12 13.57
C ASP A 35 -11.72 2.77 14.54
N LEU A 36 -12.84 2.37 14.00
CA LEU A 36 -13.93 1.74 14.73
C LEU A 36 -13.93 0.25 14.37
N ASN A 37 -13.56 -0.58 15.34
CA ASN A 37 -13.48 -2.03 15.17
C ASN A 37 -14.58 -2.72 15.95
N THR A 38 -15.44 -3.46 15.26
CA THR A 38 -16.57 -4.19 15.86
C THR A 38 -16.47 -5.67 15.51
N SER A 39 -16.58 -6.54 16.51
CA SER A 39 -16.74 -7.97 16.31
C SER A 39 -18.16 -8.41 16.69
N PHE A 40 -18.79 -9.24 15.89
CA PHE A 40 -20.13 -9.76 16.10
C PHE A 40 -20.09 -11.20 16.65
N THR A 41 -19.08 -11.97 16.28
CA THR A 41 -18.96 -13.38 16.63
C THR A 41 -17.77 -13.68 17.54
N GLY A 42 -16.82 -12.79 17.65
CA GLY A 42 -15.55 -12.94 18.35
C GLY A 42 -14.37 -13.28 17.44
N ASP A 43 -14.63 -13.88 16.28
CA ASP A 43 -13.62 -14.27 15.31
C ASP A 43 -13.64 -13.42 14.04
N ASP A 44 -14.50 -12.42 14.00
CA ASP A 44 -14.68 -11.50 12.88
C ASP A 44 -14.35 -10.05 13.27
N LYS A 45 -14.19 -9.20 12.28
CA LYS A 45 -13.93 -7.78 12.47
C LYS A 45 -14.56 -6.94 11.37
N LEU A 46 -15.50 -6.08 11.73
CA LEU A 46 -15.88 -4.92 10.93
C LEU A 46 -14.96 -3.76 11.31
N ASN A 47 -14.23 -3.22 10.36
CA ASN A 47 -13.44 -2.01 10.51
C ASN A 47 -14.08 -0.88 9.72
N ILE A 48 -14.18 0.29 10.34
CA ILE A 48 -14.53 1.55 9.70
C ILE A 48 -13.44 2.53 10.06
N GLU A 49 -12.70 2.99 9.08
CA GLU A 49 -11.69 4.02 9.24
C GLU A 49 -12.23 5.38 8.83
N LEU A 50 -12.01 6.35 9.69
CA LEU A 50 -12.38 7.75 9.49
C LEU A 50 -11.13 8.59 9.51
N GLU A 51 -10.93 9.40 8.50
CA GLU A 51 -9.74 10.20 8.37
C GLU A 51 -10.05 11.65 7.98
N THR A 52 -9.22 12.58 8.46
CA THR A 52 -9.19 13.97 8.03
C THR A 52 -7.81 14.56 8.18
N GLY A 53 -7.47 15.52 7.34
CA GLY A 53 -6.20 16.24 7.40
C GLY A 53 -6.08 17.32 6.35
N ASN A 54 -5.00 18.08 6.46
CA ASN A 54 -4.68 19.17 5.53
C ASN A 54 -3.30 19.01 4.88
N HIS A 55 -2.75 17.78 4.86
CA HIS A 55 -1.52 17.48 4.14
C HIS A 55 -1.80 17.49 2.63
N THR A 56 -1.75 18.67 2.03
CA THR A 56 -2.11 18.88 0.62
C THR A 56 -0.94 18.66 -0.31
N GLY A 57 -1.20 18.56 -1.64
CA GLY A 57 -0.18 18.39 -2.67
C GLY A 57 0.89 19.49 -2.75
N ALA A 58 0.72 20.57 -1.99
CA ALA A 58 1.73 21.61 -1.78
C ALA A 58 2.38 21.51 -0.38
N GLY A 59 2.13 20.42 0.35
CA GLY A 59 2.65 20.18 1.66
C GLY A 59 4.12 19.78 1.70
N VAL A 60 4.67 19.67 2.91
CA VAL A 60 6.07 19.31 3.11
C VAL A 60 6.35 17.92 2.56
N GLY A 61 7.24 17.81 1.58
CA GLY A 61 7.74 16.54 1.05
C GLY A 61 6.81 15.81 0.08
N LYS A 62 5.62 16.34 -0.22
CA LYS A 62 4.65 15.60 -1.03
C LYS A 62 5.00 15.55 -2.52
N ASP A 63 5.50 16.64 -3.08
CA ASP A 63 5.66 16.75 -4.53
C ASP A 63 6.88 16.02 -5.12
N LYS A 64 7.87 15.66 -4.28
CA LYS A 64 9.12 15.07 -4.76
C LYS A 64 9.63 13.90 -3.93
N GLU A 65 9.45 13.95 -2.64
CA GLU A 65 9.94 12.93 -1.71
C GLU A 65 8.89 11.86 -1.43
N GLY A 66 7.63 12.06 -1.84
CA GLY A 66 6.55 11.11 -1.61
C GLY A 66 6.39 10.79 -0.11
N LEU A 67 6.35 11.83 0.73
CA LEU A 67 6.17 11.65 2.17
C LEU A 67 4.75 11.13 2.44
N ASP A 68 4.67 9.88 2.86
CA ASP A 68 3.43 9.21 3.28
C ASP A 68 3.17 9.49 4.75
N TRP A 69 2.63 10.68 5.02
CA TRP A 69 2.53 11.14 6.39
C TRP A 69 1.11 11.38 6.88
N GLY A 70 0.16 11.60 6.05
CA GLY A 70 -1.18 11.93 6.53
C GLY A 70 -2.19 12.12 5.42
N SER A 71 -3.37 12.58 5.79
CA SER A 71 -4.51 12.69 4.91
C SER A 71 -4.53 14.00 4.13
N ASP A 72 -4.89 13.90 2.86
CA ASP A 72 -5.05 14.99 1.90
C ASP A 72 -6.51 15.21 1.49
N ASN A 73 -7.41 15.27 2.44
CA ASN A 73 -8.84 15.40 2.14
C ASN A 73 -9.41 16.81 2.41
N GLY A 74 -8.54 17.80 2.56
CA GLY A 74 -8.91 19.21 2.67
C GLY A 74 -9.79 19.51 3.89
N ASP A 75 -9.42 18.99 5.07
CA ASP A 75 -10.15 19.15 6.32
C ASP A 75 -11.55 18.49 6.34
N THR A 76 -11.82 17.59 5.41
CA THR A 76 -13.11 16.89 5.34
C THR A 76 -13.00 15.51 5.98
N LEU A 77 -13.81 15.21 6.97
CA LEU A 77 -13.88 13.88 7.55
C LEU A 77 -14.49 12.91 6.55
N GLN A 78 -13.76 11.87 6.19
CA GLN A 78 -14.16 10.85 5.22
C GLN A 78 -14.04 9.46 5.81
N VAL A 79 -14.79 8.50 5.26
CA VAL A 79 -14.54 7.07 5.43
C VAL A 79 -13.49 6.68 4.41
N THR A 80 -12.35 6.21 4.86
CA THR A 80 -11.20 5.86 4.02
C THR A 80 -10.98 4.36 3.88
N ASP A 81 -11.55 3.57 4.79
CA ASP A 81 -11.61 2.11 4.67
C ASP A 81 -12.89 1.60 5.36
N LEU A 82 -13.61 0.74 4.68
CA LEU A 82 -14.76 0.02 5.21
C LEU A 82 -14.61 -1.45 4.83
N ASN A 83 -14.25 -2.29 5.80
CA ASN A 83 -14.06 -3.70 5.51
C ASN A 83 -14.66 -4.62 6.59
N TYR A 84 -15.01 -5.83 6.16
CA TYR A 84 -15.42 -6.90 7.04
C TYR A 84 -14.54 -8.12 6.82
N THR A 85 -13.79 -8.49 7.86
CA THR A 85 -12.88 -9.64 7.86
C THR A 85 -13.47 -10.76 8.71
N PHE A 86 -13.49 -12.00 8.19
CA PHE A 86 -14.06 -13.16 8.86
C PHE A 86 -13.40 -14.48 8.43
N PRO A 87 -13.41 -15.50 9.27
CA PRO A 87 -12.90 -16.83 8.91
C PRO A 87 -13.94 -17.60 8.07
N LEU A 88 -13.49 -18.23 6.99
CA LEU A 88 -14.31 -19.08 6.14
C LEU A 88 -13.54 -20.31 5.66
N GLY A 89 -13.87 -21.51 6.19
CA GLY A 89 -13.25 -22.77 5.73
C GLY A 89 -11.73 -22.83 5.91
N GLY A 90 -11.22 -22.17 6.95
CA GLY A 90 -9.79 -22.10 7.25
C GLY A 90 -9.04 -21.03 6.41
N TRP A 91 -9.77 -20.19 5.72
CA TRP A 91 -9.28 -18.95 5.11
C TRP A 91 -9.66 -17.76 6.00
N LYS A 92 -8.82 -16.74 6.02
CA LYS A 92 -9.14 -15.40 6.49
C LYS A 92 -9.62 -14.63 5.27
N VAL A 93 -10.84 -14.14 5.30
CA VAL A 93 -11.49 -13.47 4.15
C VAL A 93 -11.84 -12.05 4.55
N ALA A 94 -11.59 -11.09 3.68
CA ALA A 94 -12.04 -9.72 3.81
C ALA A 94 -12.82 -9.29 2.57
N VAL A 95 -13.86 -8.48 2.79
CA VAL A 95 -14.62 -7.79 1.76
C VAL A 95 -14.82 -6.34 2.19
N GLY A 96 -14.77 -5.42 1.27
CA GLY A 96 -14.85 -4.02 1.62
C GLY A 96 -15.00 -3.07 0.45
N ASP A 97 -15.13 -1.82 0.82
CA ASP A 97 -15.14 -0.65 -0.04
C ASP A 97 -14.03 0.30 0.42
N SER A 98 -13.31 0.90 -0.50
CA SER A 98 -12.04 1.61 -0.21
C SER A 98 -11.02 0.72 0.51
N MET A 99 -11.00 -0.57 0.19
CA MET A 99 -10.17 -1.60 0.81
C MET A 99 -9.18 -2.16 -0.21
N ASP A 100 -7.94 -2.34 0.22
CA ASP A 100 -6.94 -3.01 -0.62
C ASP A 100 -7.28 -4.49 -0.85
N ALA A 101 -7.11 -4.94 -2.09
CA ALA A 101 -7.27 -6.34 -2.44
C ALA A 101 -6.19 -7.23 -1.78
N SER A 102 -5.12 -6.65 -1.28
CA SER A 102 -4.06 -7.29 -0.50
C SER A 102 -4.31 -7.30 1.02
N LYS A 103 -5.43 -6.80 1.52
CA LYS A 103 -5.75 -6.61 2.95
C LYS A 103 -5.40 -7.78 3.88
N THR A 104 -5.47 -9.01 3.38
CA THR A 104 -5.17 -10.21 4.17
C THR A 104 -3.88 -10.89 3.76
N TRP A 105 -3.13 -10.37 2.79
CA TRP A 105 -1.95 -11.02 2.22
C TRP A 105 -0.76 -11.06 3.18
N PRO A 106 0.14 -12.03 3.03
CA PRO A 106 1.46 -11.93 3.64
C PRO A 106 2.23 -10.77 3.00
N ASN A 107 2.88 -9.95 3.82
CA ASN A 107 3.81 -8.91 3.36
C ASN A 107 5.05 -8.90 4.25
N ALA A 108 6.16 -9.37 3.71
CA ALA A 108 7.45 -9.44 4.41
C ALA A 108 8.26 -8.14 4.31
N CYS A 109 7.65 -7.03 3.91
CA CYS A 109 8.31 -5.73 4.00
C CYS A 109 8.33 -5.24 5.44
N SER A 110 9.48 -4.87 5.94
CA SER A 110 9.70 -4.37 7.31
C SER A 110 10.39 -3.00 7.28
N MET A 111 10.21 -2.24 6.22
CA MET A 111 10.71 -0.87 6.10
C MET A 111 9.74 0.12 6.74
N ASN A 112 10.28 1.26 7.16
CA ASN A 112 9.47 2.38 7.60
C ASN A 112 8.87 3.09 6.37
N ASN A 113 7.58 3.23 6.32
CA ASN A 113 6.82 3.81 5.19
C ASN A 113 6.63 5.32 5.30
N MET A 114 7.49 6.06 5.99
CA MET A 114 7.39 7.53 5.96
C MET A 114 7.60 8.12 4.56
N VAL A 115 8.19 7.36 3.65
CA VAL A 115 8.37 7.73 2.25
C VAL A 115 7.64 6.72 1.40
N ASP A 116 6.54 7.12 0.78
CA ASP A 116 5.66 6.27 -0.02
C ASP A 116 6.41 5.45 -1.09
N ASN A 117 7.32 6.08 -1.82
CA ASN A 117 8.13 5.40 -2.84
C ASN A 117 9.05 4.30 -2.29
N LEU A 118 9.30 4.26 -0.99
CA LEU A 118 10.08 3.23 -0.30
C LEU A 118 9.19 2.28 0.50
N GLY A 119 7.91 2.62 0.62
CA GLY A 119 6.88 1.77 1.17
C GLY A 119 6.84 0.43 0.43
N ASP A 120 6.35 -0.61 1.08
CA ASP A 120 6.31 -1.96 0.53
C ASP A 120 7.63 -2.46 -0.09
N CYS A 121 8.75 -1.93 0.42
CA CYS A 121 10.11 -2.25 -0.04
C CYS A 121 10.33 -2.01 -1.55
N GLY A 122 9.63 -1.04 -2.12
CA GLY A 122 9.67 -0.76 -3.56
C GLY A 122 8.90 -1.78 -4.41
N ALA A 123 7.92 -2.47 -3.85
CA ALA A 123 7.13 -3.47 -4.57
C ALA A 123 5.61 -3.25 -4.37
N GLY A 124 5.19 -2.00 -4.14
CA GLY A 124 3.83 -1.65 -3.73
C GLY A 124 2.72 -2.08 -4.67
N ASN A 125 2.97 -2.19 -5.98
CA ASN A 125 1.91 -2.63 -6.88
C ASN A 125 1.65 -4.12 -6.87
N SER A 126 2.64 -4.90 -6.48
CA SER A 126 2.54 -6.35 -6.46
C SER A 126 2.19 -6.88 -5.09
N VAL A 127 2.77 -6.33 -4.00
CA VAL A 127 2.55 -6.83 -2.64
C VAL A 127 1.47 -6.05 -1.89
N ASP A 128 1.20 -4.82 -2.31
CA ASP A 128 0.12 -3.97 -1.81
C ASP A 128 -0.83 -3.61 -2.96
N LEU A 129 -1.66 -4.59 -3.33
CA LEU A 129 -2.63 -4.43 -4.40
C LEU A 129 -3.79 -3.56 -3.90
N GLY A 130 -3.72 -2.27 -4.21
CA GLY A 130 -4.76 -1.30 -3.87
C GLY A 130 -6.10 -1.63 -4.52
N GLY A 131 -7.12 -0.88 -4.17
CA GLY A 131 -8.43 -1.10 -4.72
C GLY A 131 -9.50 -0.19 -4.14
N ASP A 132 -10.73 -0.51 -4.52
CA ASP A 132 -11.94 0.17 -4.09
C ASP A 132 -12.94 -0.90 -3.59
N VAL A 133 -13.86 -1.37 -4.43
CA VAL A 133 -14.68 -2.53 -4.07
C VAL A 133 -13.84 -3.80 -4.16
N SER A 134 -13.47 -4.35 -3.02
CA SER A 134 -12.43 -5.37 -2.95
C SER A 134 -12.84 -6.63 -2.23
N PHE A 135 -12.16 -7.71 -2.61
CA PHE A 135 -12.13 -9.00 -1.95
C PHE A 135 -10.68 -9.41 -1.71
N SER A 136 -10.40 -9.88 -0.52
CA SER A 136 -9.09 -10.43 -0.13
C SER A 136 -9.28 -11.74 0.63
N ALA A 137 -8.43 -12.71 0.41
CA ALA A 137 -8.43 -13.94 1.18
C ALA A 137 -7.02 -14.47 1.37
N SER A 138 -6.70 -14.97 2.57
CA SER A 138 -5.44 -15.63 2.81
C SER A 138 -5.60 -16.92 3.62
N LYS A 139 -4.60 -17.78 3.52
CA LYS A 139 -4.56 -19.02 4.26
C LYS A 139 -3.14 -19.40 4.61
N GLU A 140 -2.94 -19.63 5.89
CA GLU A 140 -1.72 -20.24 6.42
C GLU A 140 -1.71 -21.76 6.16
N PHE A 141 -0.53 -22.30 5.86
CA PHE A 141 -0.31 -23.74 5.69
C PHE A 141 1.13 -24.13 6.05
N GLY A 142 1.30 -25.30 6.59
CA GLY A 142 2.61 -25.73 7.06
C GLY A 142 3.16 -24.81 8.16
N ASP A 143 4.47 -24.76 8.29
CA ASP A 143 5.16 -23.95 9.27
C ASP A 143 5.61 -22.62 8.64
N GLY A 144 4.86 -21.54 8.88
CA GLY A 144 5.19 -20.18 8.46
C GLY A 144 4.87 -19.80 7.00
N TRP A 145 4.20 -20.67 6.24
CA TRP A 145 3.76 -20.34 4.89
C TRP A 145 2.35 -19.76 4.85
N GLU A 146 2.14 -18.77 4.01
CA GLU A 146 0.83 -18.18 3.77
C GLU A 146 0.65 -17.90 2.26
N ILE A 147 -0.55 -18.18 1.75
CA ILE A 147 -0.99 -17.78 0.41
C ILE A 147 -2.07 -16.72 0.53
N GLY A 148 -1.97 -15.67 -0.30
CA GLY A 148 -2.95 -14.61 -0.44
C GLY A 148 -3.55 -14.58 -1.84
N LEU A 149 -4.85 -14.28 -1.93
CA LEU A 149 -5.59 -14.05 -3.16
C LEU A 149 -6.35 -12.74 -3.02
N GLY A 150 -6.40 -11.93 -4.06
CA GLY A 150 -7.10 -10.67 -4.03
C GLY A 150 -7.65 -10.25 -5.38
N MET A 151 -8.70 -9.47 -5.32
CA MET A 151 -9.31 -8.82 -6.46
C MET A 151 -9.98 -7.52 -6.03
N SER A 152 -9.97 -6.54 -6.90
CA SER A 152 -10.65 -5.27 -6.71
C SER A 152 -11.20 -4.78 -8.02
N ALA A 153 -12.21 -3.92 -7.93
CA ALA A 153 -12.74 -3.18 -9.07
C ALA A 153 -12.78 -1.70 -8.72
N ASP A 154 -11.99 -0.89 -9.40
CA ASP A 154 -12.02 0.55 -9.25
C ASP A 154 -13.35 1.11 -9.78
N SER A 155 -14.05 1.84 -8.92
CA SER A 155 -15.42 2.31 -9.20
C SER A 155 -16.43 1.16 -9.47
N GLY A 156 -16.25 0.01 -8.81
CA GLY A 156 -17.09 -1.17 -8.99
C GLY A 156 -18.53 -0.99 -8.56
N GLU A 157 -18.84 0.00 -7.73
CA GLU A 157 -20.19 0.42 -7.30
C GLU A 157 -20.95 1.21 -8.37
N THR A 158 -20.30 1.61 -9.44
CA THR A 158 -20.88 2.37 -10.55
C THR A 158 -21.47 1.47 -11.63
N SER A 159 -21.94 2.06 -12.71
CA SER A 159 -22.42 1.32 -13.89
C SER A 159 -21.31 0.56 -14.65
N ARG A 160 -20.05 0.76 -14.31
CA ARG A 160 -18.92 -0.03 -14.82
C ARG A 160 -18.94 -1.44 -14.23
N GLY A 161 -19.33 -1.57 -12.97
CA GLY A 161 -19.45 -2.84 -12.27
C GLY A 161 -18.12 -3.53 -11.99
N ILE A 162 -18.17 -4.75 -11.50
CA ILE A 162 -17.01 -5.60 -11.20
C ILE A 162 -16.91 -6.72 -12.25
N PHE A 163 -15.70 -7.07 -12.70
CA PHE A 163 -15.43 -8.08 -13.72
C PHE A 163 -16.12 -7.80 -15.05
N THR A 164 -16.18 -6.54 -15.42
CA THR A 164 -16.75 -6.11 -16.69
C THR A 164 -15.65 -5.55 -17.59
N LYS A 165 -15.91 -5.56 -18.88
CA LYS A 165 -14.99 -4.96 -19.85
C LYS A 165 -14.84 -3.45 -19.69
N GLU A 166 -15.78 -2.81 -19.01
CA GLU A 166 -15.84 -1.37 -18.75
C GLU A 166 -15.28 -0.98 -17.39
N GLY A 167 -14.93 -1.97 -16.53
CA GLY A 167 -14.32 -1.78 -15.23
C GLY A 167 -12.80 -1.77 -15.28
N ASP A 168 -12.18 -1.15 -14.30
CA ASP A 168 -10.75 -1.30 -14.01
C ASP A 168 -10.60 -2.35 -12.91
N ASP A 169 -10.31 -3.58 -13.29
CA ASP A 169 -10.24 -4.70 -12.37
C ASP A 169 -8.76 -5.02 -12.02
N PHE A 170 -8.53 -5.31 -10.74
CA PHE A 170 -7.24 -5.73 -10.22
C PHE A 170 -7.31 -7.16 -9.73
N TYR A 171 -6.27 -7.93 -9.99
CA TYR A 171 -6.16 -9.32 -9.56
C TYR A 171 -4.76 -9.59 -9.04
N GLY A 172 -4.66 -10.43 -8.03
CA GLY A 172 -3.33 -10.80 -7.57
C GLY A 172 -3.30 -12.05 -6.71
N ILE A 173 -2.09 -12.56 -6.57
CA ILE A 173 -1.75 -13.69 -5.71
C ILE A 173 -0.41 -13.42 -5.04
N ALA A 174 -0.31 -13.73 -3.76
CA ALA A 174 0.92 -13.66 -3.00
C ALA A 174 1.22 -15.00 -2.33
N LEU A 175 2.51 -15.32 -2.21
CA LEU A 175 3.02 -16.44 -1.43
C LEU A 175 4.08 -15.91 -0.48
N GLY A 176 3.84 -16.04 0.82
CA GLY A 176 4.75 -15.62 1.87
C GLY A 176 5.27 -16.77 2.69
N TYR A 177 6.42 -16.53 3.28
CA TYR A 177 7.00 -17.34 4.34
C TYR A 177 7.54 -16.44 5.44
N GLU A 178 7.24 -16.76 6.68
CA GLU A 178 7.69 -16.02 7.83
C GLU A 178 8.27 -16.94 8.91
N SER A 179 9.38 -16.52 9.48
CA SER A 179 10.03 -17.12 10.65
C SER A 179 10.51 -16.02 11.60
N ASP A 180 11.01 -16.39 12.77
CA ASP A 180 11.53 -15.45 13.78
C ASP A 180 12.70 -14.60 13.26
N THR A 181 13.45 -15.08 12.26
CA THR A 181 14.68 -14.45 11.80
C THR A 181 14.63 -13.92 10.36
N TYR A 182 13.74 -14.42 9.54
CA TYR A 182 13.60 -13.96 8.17
C TYR A 182 12.20 -14.26 7.62
N GLY A 183 11.80 -13.47 6.66
CA GLY A 183 10.59 -13.69 5.88
C GLY A 183 10.77 -13.22 4.45
N PHE A 184 9.93 -13.72 3.57
CA PHE A 184 9.81 -13.21 2.20
C PHE A 184 8.37 -13.34 1.69
N THR A 185 8.01 -12.47 0.76
CA THR A 185 6.76 -12.54 0.00
C THR A 185 7.08 -12.38 -1.48
N ALA A 186 6.60 -13.31 -2.28
CA ALA A 186 6.57 -13.20 -3.73
C ALA A 186 5.13 -12.96 -4.16
N ALA A 187 4.90 -11.93 -4.97
CA ALA A 187 3.57 -11.55 -5.42
C ALA A 187 3.52 -11.36 -6.93
N TYR A 188 2.37 -11.65 -7.48
CA TYR A 188 2.00 -11.38 -8.86
C TYR A 188 0.67 -10.62 -8.84
N SER A 189 0.63 -9.49 -9.53
CA SER A 189 -0.58 -8.68 -9.65
C SER A 189 -0.77 -8.23 -11.08
N MET A 190 -2.01 -8.04 -11.46
CA MET A 190 -2.40 -7.51 -12.75
C MET A 190 -3.45 -6.42 -12.55
N LYS A 191 -3.31 -5.33 -13.28
CA LYS A 191 -4.26 -4.23 -13.34
C LYS A 191 -4.75 -4.09 -14.77
N GLU A 192 -6.06 -4.24 -14.96
CA GLU A 192 -6.74 -3.89 -16.20
C GLU A 192 -6.99 -2.38 -16.24
N LYS A 193 -6.78 -1.76 -17.38
CA LYS A 193 -7.15 -0.37 -17.63
C LYS A 193 -8.28 -0.28 -18.63
N THR A 194 -9.28 0.51 -18.31
CA THR A 194 -10.41 0.72 -19.21
C THR A 194 -10.11 1.75 -20.28
N ASP A 195 -10.70 1.54 -21.46
CA ASP A 195 -10.65 2.44 -22.61
C ASP A 195 -11.59 3.68 -22.44
N THR A 196 -11.76 4.20 -21.24
CA THR A 196 -12.57 5.39 -21.04
C THR A 196 -11.73 6.64 -21.00
N SER A 197 -11.77 7.39 -22.08
CA SER A 197 -11.26 8.75 -22.16
C SER A 197 -11.82 9.61 -21.02
N GLY A 198 -11.12 9.75 -19.91
CA GLY A 198 -11.45 10.68 -18.83
C GLY A 198 -11.28 10.23 -17.40
N GLY A 199 -10.80 9.04 -17.12
CA GLY A 199 -10.45 8.63 -15.78
C GLY A 199 -8.97 8.92 -15.50
N SER A 200 -8.71 9.86 -14.60
CA SER A 200 -7.37 10.07 -14.06
C SER A 200 -7.11 9.06 -12.96
N ASP A 201 -6.56 7.92 -13.32
CA ASP A 201 -5.92 7.07 -12.35
C ASP A 201 -4.42 7.05 -12.63
N THR A 202 -3.78 8.10 -12.19
CA THR A 202 -2.34 8.25 -12.30
C THR A 202 -1.74 8.14 -10.91
N LYS A 203 -1.36 6.94 -10.51
CA LYS A 203 -0.28 6.86 -9.54
C LYS A 203 0.96 7.49 -10.18
N ALA A 204 1.73 8.27 -9.43
CA ALA A 204 2.78 9.15 -9.97
C ALA A 204 3.87 8.42 -10.79
N TRP A 205 4.00 7.10 -10.65
CA TRP A 205 4.94 6.24 -11.37
C TRP A 205 4.33 5.55 -12.61
N ASP A 206 3.00 5.62 -12.79
CA ASP A 206 2.29 5.18 -14.00
C ASP A 206 2.01 6.37 -14.95
N SER A 207 2.62 7.53 -14.65
CA SER A 207 2.44 8.77 -15.41
C SER A 207 3.02 8.63 -16.81
N GLY A 208 2.16 8.40 -17.77
CA GLY A 208 2.51 8.45 -19.18
C GLY A 208 1.92 7.36 -20.04
N ASP A 209 1.27 6.36 -19.47
CA ASP A 209 0.62 5.32 -20.25
C ASP A 209 -0.89 5.40 -20.14
N THR A 210 -1.49 5.74 -21.23
CA THR A 210 -2.94 5.80 -21.36
C THR A 210 -3.43 4.42 -21.74
N GLN A 211 -4.05 3.71 -20.78
CA GLN A 211 -5.00 2.65 -21.11
C GLN A 211 -4.41 1.32 -21.58
N THR A 212 -3.42 0.80 -20.87
CA THR A 212 -2.90 -0.54 -21.13
C THR A 212 -2.87 -1.38 -19.86
N ASP A 213 -3.09 -2.67 -19.99
CA ASP A 213 -2.97 -3.61 -18.89
C ASP A 213 -1.52 -3.64 -18.39
N SER A 214 -1.37 -3.76 -17.10
CA SER A 214 -0.05 -3.82 -16.46
C SER A 214 0.04 -5.05 -15.58
N THR A 215 1.20 -5.71 -15.63
CA THR A 215 1.52 -6.88 -14.82
C THR A 215 2.71 -6.58 -13.93
N TYR A 216 2.62 -6.96 -12.67
CA TYR A 216 3.62 -6.68 -11.64
C TYR A 216 4.11 -7.98 -11.03
N TYR A 217 5.41 -8.10 -10.86
CA TYR A 217 6.09 -9.22 -10.21
C TYR A 217 6.93 -8.66 -9.07
N GLY A 218 6.55 -8.92 -7.83
CA GLY A 218 7.25 -8.41 -6.66
C GLY A 218 7.89 -9.52 -5.84
N LEU A 219 9.01 -9.16 -5.24
CA LEU A 219 9.66 -9.94 -4.21
C LEU A 219 10.13 -9.00 -3.11
N VAL A 220 9.64 -9.21 -1.90
CA VAL A 220 10.08 -8.50 -0.71
C VAL A 220 10.57 -9.48 0.35
N ALA A 221 11.52 -9.04 1.17
CA ALA A 221 12.07 -9.88 2.22
C ALA A 221 12.62 -9.05 3.38
N TYR A 222 12.67 -9.67 4.57
CA TYR A 222 13.42 -9.17 5.70
C TYR A 222 14.36 -10.22 6.27
N TYR A 223 15.37 -9.75 6.99
CA TYR A 223 16.29 -10.56 7.78
C TYR A 223 16.63 -9.86 9.10
N SER A 224 16.31 -10.51 10.21
CA SER A 224 16.56 -10.04 11.58
C SER A 224 17.48 -11.04 12.29
N PRO A 225 18.82 -10.87 12.25
CA PRO A 225 19.75 -11.81 12.84
C PRO A 225 19.63 -11.81 14.36
N GLU A 226 19.60 -12.98 14.99
CA GLU A 226 19.56 -13.12 16.46
C GLU A 226 20.76 -12.49 17.16
N SER A 227 21.88 -12.34 16.46
CA SER A 227 23.13 -11.83 17.01
C SER A 227 23.21 -10.29 17.09
N ALA A 228 22.27 -9.57 16.49
CA ALA A 228 22.29 -8.11 16.45
C ALA A 228 20.86 -7.54 16.41
N PRO A 229 20.60 -6.43 17.12
CA PRO A 229 19.27 -5.82 17.17
C PRO A 229 19.02 -4.97 15.91
N VAL A 230 19.18 -5.56 14.73
CA VAL A 230 18.99 -4.88 13.44
C VAL A 230 18.11 -5.73 12.54
N THR A 231 17.26 -5.09 11.75
CA THR A 231 16.48 -5.72 10.69
C THR A 231 16.89 -5.12 9.35
N PHE A 232 17.24 -5.96 8.41
CA PHE A 232 17.43 -5.61 7.01
C PHE A 232 16.15 -5.95 6.26
N SER A 233 15.70 -5.05 5.40
CA SER A 233 14.52 -5.29 4.56
C SER A 233 14.76 -4.74 3.17
N GLY A 234 14.07 -5.30 2.19
CA GLY A 234 14.13 -4.79 0.83
C GLY A 234 13.29 -5.60 -0.12
N GLY A 235 13.14 -5.05 -1.31
CA GLY A 235 12.38 -5.70 -2.36
C GLY A 235 12.70 -5.16 -3.73
N VAL A 236 12.10 -5.80 -4.71
CA VAL A 236 12.16 -5.45 -6.11
C VAL A 236 10.83 -5.76 -6.77
N GLU A 237 10.41 -4.88 -7.65
CA GLU A 237 9.24 -5.08 -8.50
C GLU A 237 9.62 -4.87 -9.96
N LEU A 238 9.16 -5.78 -10.79
CA LEU A 238 9.24 -5.70 -12.24
C LEU A 238 7.83 -5.41 -12.78
N THR A 239 7.71 -4.42 -13.64
CA THR A 239 6.45 -4.02 -14.27
C THR A 239 6.54 -4.28 -15.78
N ASP A 240 5.61 -5.05 -16.29
CA ASP A 240 5.38 -5.25 -17.72
C ASP A 240 4.09 -4.52 -18.12
N ILE A 241 4.19 -3.61 -19.08
CA ILE A 241 3.08 -2.80 -19.58
C ILE A 241 2.74 -3.26 -21.00
N GLU A 242 1.53 -3.76 -21.21
CA GLU A 242 1.09 -4.27 -22.50
C GLU A 242 1.22 -3.21 -23.61
N GLY A 243 1.71 -3.63 -24.76
CA GLY A 243 1.88 -2.76 -25.93
C GLY A 243 3.10 -1.84 -25.90
N THR A 244 3.90 -1.88 -24.83
CA THR A 244 5.18 -1.20 -24.77
C THR A 244 6.35 -2.20 -24.90
N ASN A 245 7.52 -1.71 -25.30
CA ASN A 245 8.76 -2.51 -25.27
C ASN A 245 9.66 -2.08 -24.10
N THR A 246 9.10 -1.42 -23.11
CA THR A 246 9.87 -0.84 -22.02
C THR A 246 9.33 -1.39 -20.71
N ASP A 247 10.01 -2.39 -20.18
CA ASP A 247 9.79 -2.87 -18.84
C ASP A 247 10.26 -1.80 -17.84
N LYS A 248 9.67 -1.79 -16.66
CA LYS A 248 10.07 -0.88 -15.59
C LYS A 248 10.46 -1.69 -14.36
N THR A 249 11.45 -1.20 -13.63
CA THR A 249 11.91 -1.82 -12.39
C THR A 249 11.91 -0.79 -11.27
N GLN A 250 11.46 -1.18 -10.10
CA GLN A 250 11.66 -0.44 -8.86
C GLN A 250 12.22 -1.35 -7.77
N TRP A 251 12.90 -0.76 -6.81
CA TRP A 251 13.47 -1.50 -5.69
C TRP A 251 13.73 -0.58 -4.50
N ALA A 252 13.74 -1.16 -3.31
CA ALA A 252 14.20 -0.48 -2.11
C ALA A 252 14.97 -1.42 -1.19
N LEU A 253 15.90 -0.86 -0.43
CA LEU A 253 16.66 -1.53 0.62
C LEU A 253 16.66 -0.68 1.88
N GLY A 254 16.51 -1.30 3.03
CA GLY A 254 16.47 -0.62 4.30
C GLY A 254 17.14 -1.40 5.41
N VAL A 255 17.49 -0.66 6.45
CA VAL A 255 17.95 -1.20 7.73
C VAL A 255 17.29 -0.42 8.85
N SER A 256 16.85 -1.13 9.87
CA SER A 256 16.27 -0.53 11.08
C SER A 256 16.82 -1.16 12.34
N THR A 257 16.81 -0.41 13.42
CA THR A 257 17.19 -0.85 14.77
C THR A 257 16.41 -0.07 15.81
N ASP A 258 16.09 -0.72 16.92
CA ASP A 258 15.48 -0.03 18.05
C ASP A 258 16.52 0.86 18.74
N LEU A 259 16.13 2.09 19.04
CA LEU A 259 16.93 3.07 19.75
C LEU A 259 16.09 3.72 20.86
N GLY A 260 16.24 3.23 22.08
CA GLY A 260 15.41 3.65 23.20
C GLY A 260 13.95 3.23 23.01
N GLU A 261 13.05 4.21 23.01
CA GLU A 261 11.61 3.99 22.76
C GLU A 261 11.20 4.24 21.30
N GLY A 262 12.17 4.44 20.42
CA GLY A 262 11.97 4.69 19.00
C GLY A 262 12.76 3.74 18.13
N THR A 263 12.55 3.85 16.83
CA THR A 263 13.26 3.09 15.81
C THR A 263 14.08 4.04 14.95
N LEU A 264 15.35 3.72 14.75
CA LEU A 264 16.22 4.36 13.78
C LEU A 264 16.23 3.53 12.50
N SER A 265 15.90 4.14 11.37
CA SER A 265 15.94 3.49 10.06
C SER A 265 16.68 4.32 9.03
N ALA A 266 17.25 3.62 8.05
CA ALA A 266 17.86 4.21 6.86
C ALA A 266 17.46 3.38 5.64
N ASN A 267 16.89 4.04 4.65
CA ASN A 267 16.35 3.41 3.45
C ASN A 267 16.93 4.06 2.20
N ILE A 268 17.09 3.29 1.14
CA ILE A 268 17.48 3.73 -0.19
C ILE A 268 16.71 2.93 -1.23
N GLY A 269 16.28 3.59 -2.30
CA GLY A 269 15.56 2.93 -3.39
C GLY A 269 15.40 3.82 -4.61
N THR A 270 14.62 3.33 -5.54
CA THR A 270 14.20 4.12 -6.71
C THR A 270 13.06 5.05 -6.31
N ASN A 271 12.98 6.20 -6.96
CA ASN A 271 11.81 7.08 -6.84
C ASN A 271 10.79 6.67 -7.90
N GLY A 272 9.98 5.66 -7.57
CA GLY A 272 9.08 5.00 -8.51
C GLY A 272 9.78 4.05 -9.48
N ALA A 273 9.02 3.51 -10.42
CA ALA A 273 9.52 2.60 -11.42
C ALA A 273 10.34 3.33 -12.50
N ILE A 274 11.51 2.81 -12.81
CA ILE A 274 12.41 3.32 -13.86
C ILE A 274 12.43 2.37 -15.06
N ALA A 275 12.40 2.96 -16.26
CA ALA A 275 12.49 2.19 -17.49
C ALA A 275 13.83 1.46 -17.61
N ASP A 276 13.77 0.20 -17.94
CA ASP A 276 14.94 -0.61 -18.26
C ASP A 276 15.42 -0.26 -19.68
N ASN A 277 16.67 0.16 -19.84
CA ASN A 277 17.27 0.55 -21.13
C ASN A 277 17.93 -0.64 -21.82
#